data_627c032c6cf7f1029dcb537e454674f0
#
_entry.id   627c032c6cf7f1029dcb537e454674f0
#
_cell.length_a   1.000
_cell.length_b   1.000
_cell.length_c   1.000
_cell.angle_alpha   90.00
_cell.angle_beta   90.00
_cell.angle_gamma   90.00
#
_symmetry.space_group_name_H-M   'P 1'
#
loop_
_entity.id
_entity.type
_entity.pdbx_description
1 polymer ?
#
loop_
_entity_poly.entity_id
_entity_poly.type
_entity_poly.pdbx_seq_one_letter_code
_entity_poly.pdbx_strand_id
1 'polypeptide(L)'
;TSSETATWLGDHFKVALSQAKPQIDELFVCGINHVMLTCGAYSPKEISFPGWHFYPAADFGHTTPFKEVMPDFSLYVARCQHLLQNSQPDNEVLLYMPMHDLWTECDDEDGRSKLMMFTIHNPDNWFYRQDIGDIARTLKREGFDFDYISDRQLALCKSVDGHIITSGHTRYKTIVVPCCKRMPLETLQQLERMAASGIN
;
A
#
# COMPACT_ATOMS: atom_id res chain seq x y z
N THR A 1 -7.95 -0.09 4.12
CA THR A 1 -6.49 -0.24 4.31
C THR A 1 -5.97 0.97 5.07
N SER A 2 -5.11 0.76 6.08
CA SER A 2 -4.55 1.83 6.92
C SER A 2 -3.04 1.93 6.77
N SER A 3 -2.52 3.13 6.99
CA SER A 3 -1.08 3.43 6.98
C SER A 3 -0.69 4.30 8.17
N GLU A 4 0.40 3.97 8.81
CA GLU A 4 1.18 4.90 9.61
C GLU A 4 1.87 5.86 8.65
N THR A 5 1.68 7.15 8.83
CA THR A 5 1.96 8.13 7.79
C THR A 5 2.81 9.28 8.29
N ALA A 6 3.73 9.73 7.44
CA ALA A 6 4.63 10.86 7.66
C ALA A 6 5.60 10.72 8.85
N THR A 7 5.68 9.57 9.51
CA THR A 7 6.57 9.31 10.64
C THR A 7 8.03 9.57 10.27
N TRP A 8 8.46 9.10 9.12
CA TRP A 8 9.86 9.17 8.65
C TRP A 8 10.12 10.34 7.68
N LEU A 9 9.20 11.31 7.62
CA LEU A 9 9.31 12.44 6.70
C LEU A 9 10.47 13.38 7.04
N GLY A 10 10.88 13.43 8.30
CA GLY A 10 12.03 14.18 8.79
C GLY A 10 12.16 14.13 10.30
N ASP A 11 13.16 14.81 10.82
CA ASP A 11 13.40 14.91 12.26
C ASP A 11 12.35 15.78 12.97
N HIS A 12 12.37 15.75 14.30
CA HIS A 12 11.57 16.63 15.16
C HIS A 12 11.69 18.08 14.74
N PHE A 13 10.55 18.76 14.64
CA PHE A 13 10.43 20.19 14.30
C PHE A 13 10.99 20.61 12.93
N LYS A 14 11.40 19.66 12.08
CA LYS A 14 11.90 19.93 10.73
C LYS A 14 10.90 19.65 9.63
N VAL A 15 9.70 19.18 9.98
CA VAL A 15 8.62 18.84 9.03
C VAL A 15 7.53 19.89 9.11
N ALA A 16 7.05 20.31 7.95
CA ALA A 16 5.88 21.18 7.80
C ALA A 16 4.68 20.40 7.26
N LEU A 17 3.46 20.89 7.49
CA LEU A 17 2.25 20.27 6.95
C LEU A 17 2.21 20.28 5.42
N SER A 18 2.89 21.25 4.78
CA SER A 18 3.06 21.28 3.32
C SER A 18 3.88 20.11 2.77
N GLN A 19 4.65 19.41 3.61
CA GLN A 19 5.37 18.20 3.25
C GLN A 19 4.53 16.95 3.58
N ALA A 20 3.81 16.96 4.71
CA ALA A 20 2.98 15.84 5.12
C ALA A 20 1.74 15.66 4.22
N LYS A 21 1.11 16.77 3.81
CA LYS A 21 -0.11 16.72 2.97
C LYS A 21 0.08 15.98 1.65
N PRO A 22 1.09 16.30 0.80
CA PRO A 22 1.30 15.58 -0.45
C PRO A 22 1.53 14.08 -0.25
N GLN A 23 2.24 13.68 0.80
CA GLN A 23 2.46 12.28 1.12
C GLN A 23 1.14 11.56 1.48
N ILE A 24 0.28 12.22 2.24
CA ILE A 24 -1.06 11.67 2.56
C ILE A 24 -1.92 11.59 1.31
N ASP A 25 -1.89 12.61 0.45
CA ASP A 25 -2.65 12.64 -0.81
C ASP A 25 -2.20 11.49 -1.73
N GLU A 26 -0.90 11.23 -1.84
CA GLU A 26 -0.36 10.10 -2.59
C GLU A 26 -0.86 8.77 -2.03
N LEU A 27 -0.86 8.60 -0.71
CA LEU A 27 -1.40 7.40 -0.07
C LEU A 27 -2.89 7.21 -0.37
N PHE A 28 -3.69 8.28 -0.37
CA PHE A 28 -5.10 8.22 -0.74
C PHE A 28 -5.27 7.77 -2.20
N VAL A 29 -4.49 8.31 -3.13
CA VAL A 29 -4.49 7.88 -4.53
C VAL A 29 -4.05 6.42 -4.68
N CYS A 30 -3.17 5.93 -3.81
CA CYS A 30 -2.74 4.53 -3.78
C CYS A 30 -3.70 3.59 -3.05
N GLY A 31 -4.90 4.04 -2.64
CA GLY A 31 -5.95 3.21 -2.06
C GLY A 31 -5.91 3.07 -0.53
N ILE A 32 -5.04 3.82 0.14
CA ILE A 32 -5.10 3.95 1.61
C ILE A 32 -6.32 4.81 1.96
N ASN A 33 -7.15 4.34 2.87
CA ASN A 33 -8.36 5.05 3.29
C ASN A 33 -8.46 5.27 4.80
N HIS A 34 -7.36 5.03 5.52
CA HIS A 34 -7.22 5.29 6.94
C HIS A 34 -5.78 5.66 7.27
N VAL A 35 -5.57 6.91 7.64
CA VAL A 35 -4.26 7.49 7.99
C VAL A 35 -4.13 7.57 9.50
N MET A 36 -2.99 7.13 10.00
CA MET A 36 -2.59 7.28 11.38
C MET A 36 -1.32 8.15 11.44
N LEU A 37 -1.44 9.31 12.06
CA LEU A 37 -0.30 10.16 12.37
C LEU A 37 0.27 9.72 13.72
N THR A 38 1.56 9.47 13.76
CA THR A 38 2.23 8.97 14.96
C THR A 38 3.10 10.04 15.62
N CYS A 39 3.80 9.64 16.69
CA CYS A 39 4.82 10.43 17.34
C CYS A 39 4.32 11.60 18.17
N GLY A 40 3.20 11.41 18.90
CA GLY A 40 2.87 12.24 20.04
C GLY A 40 3.41 11.59 21.32
N ALA A 41 4.66 11.85 21.71
CA ALA A 41 5.21 11.28 22.92
C ALA A 41 4.51 11.87 24.17
N TYR A 42 4.16 11.01 25.12
CA TYR A 42 3.60 11.42 26.38
C TYR A 42 4.72 11.85 27.35
N SER A 43 4.67 13.09 27.84
CA SER A 43 5.68 13.62 28.74
C SER A 43 5.08 13.93 30.12
N PRO A 44 5.78 13.60 31.21
CA PRO A 44 5.43 14.10 32.55
C PRO A 44 5.42 15.62 32.61
N LYS A 45 4.61 16.18 33.49
CA LYS A 45 4.50 17.64 33.65
C LYS A 45 5.81 18.32 34.09
N GLU A 46 6.66 17.58 34.78
CA GLU A 46 7.94 18.04 35.33
C GLU A 46 9.03 18.14 34.25
N ILE A 47 8.80 17.56 33.09
CA ILE A 47 9.76 17.63 31.97
C ILE A 47 9.54 18.94 31.22
N SER A 48 10.61 19.72 31.13
CA SER A 48 10.60 20.98 30.40
C SER A 48 10.33 20.78 28.90
N PHE A 49 9.78 21.83 28.25
CA PHE A 49 9.60 21.82 26.78
C PHE A 49 10.93 21.54 26.08
N PRO A 50 10.93 20.72 25.03
CA PRO A 50 9.78 20.18 24.29
C PRO A 50 9.22 18.86 24.83
N GLY A 51 9.69 18.35 25.94
CA GLY A 51 9.26 17.08 26.48
C GLY A 51 10.04 15.88 25.93
N TRP A 52 9.50 14.70 26.13
CA TRP A 52 10.05 13.46 25.54
C TRP A 52 9.68 13.36 24.07
N HIS A 53 10.60 12.84 23.30
CA HIS A 53 10.42 12.54 21.88
C HIS A 53 10.63 11.06 21.62
N PHE A 54 9.91 10.56 20.63
CA PHE A 54 10.02 9.20 20.17
C PHE A 54 10.73 9.19 18.82
N TYR A 55 11.91 8.61 18.75
CA TYR A 55 12.73 8.54 17.54
C TYR A 55 13.02 9.90 16.88
N PRO A 56 14.00 10.01 15.99
CA PRO A 56 14.15 11.15 15.08
C PRO A 56 13.07 11.06 13.98
N ALA A 57 11.84 11.44 14.33
CA ALA A 57 10.67 11.30 13.50
C ALA A 57 9.86 12.60 13.47
N ALA A 58 8.96 12.75 12.50
CA ALA A 58 8.04 13.87 12.46
C ALA A 58 7.09 13.80 13.66
N ASP A 59 6.95 14.91 14.38
CA ASP A 59 6.09 15.04 15.54
C ASP A 59 4.82 15.81 15.15
N PHE A 60 3.66 15.17 15.32
CA PHE A 60 2.34 15.74 15.09
C PHE A 60 1.58 15.98 16.41
N GLY A 61 2.31 15.93 17.55
CA GLY A 61 1.76 16.13 18.87
C GLY A 61 1.46 17.60 19.20
N HIS A 62 1.10 17.83 20.46
CA HIS A 62 0.71 19.15 20.97
C HIS A 62 1.88 20.14 21.12
N THR A 63 3.11 19.68 20.99
CA THR A 63 4.33 20.51 21.10
C THR A 63 4.81 21.06 19.76
N THR A 64 4.17 20.68 18.65
CA THR A 64 4.58 21.13 17.32
C THR A 64 4.26 22.59 17.05
N PRO A 65 5.03 23.28 16.19
CA PRO A 65 4.78 24.67 15.83
C PRO A 65 3.42 24.89 15.13
N PHE A 66 2.89 23.85 14.49
CA PHE A 66 1.63 23.92 13.73
C PHE A 66 0.42 23.34 14.48
N LYS A 67 0.51 23.15 15.79
CA LYS A 67 -0.58 22.59 16.61
C LYS A 67 -1.90 23.34 16.45
N GLU A 68 -1.86 24.66 16.26
CA GLU A 68 -3.06 25.48 16.11
C GLU A 68 -3.83 25.21 14.81
N VAL A 69 -3.15 24.72 13.76
CA VAL A 69 -3.76 24.38 12.46
C VAL A 69 -3.98 22.87 12.29
N MET A 70 -3.56 22.07 13.26
CA MET A 70 -3.80 20.60 13.23
C MET A 70 -5.29 20.24 13.15
N PRO A 71 -6.23 20.93 13.80
CA PRO A 71 -7.64 20.63 13.64
C PRO A 71 -8.13 20.73 12.17
N ASP A 72 -7.70 21.76 11.44
CA ASP A 72 -8.07 21.94 10.03
C ASP A 72 -7.44 20.85 9.15
N PHE A 73 -6.18 20.53 9.41
CA PHE A 73 -5.50 19.44 8.71
C PHE A 73 -6.15 18.10 8.98
N SER A 74 -6.48 17.80 10.23
CA SER A 74 -7.18 16.58 10.63
C SER A 74 -8.58 16.49 10.01
N LEU A 75 -9.29 17.61 9.91
CA LEU A 75 -10.58 17.69 9.25
C LEU A 75 -10.49 17.41 7.75
N TYR A 76 -9.44 17.91 7.09
CA TYR A 76 -9.16 17.58 5.69
C TYR A 76 -8.97 16.06 5.51
N VAL A 77 -8.08 15.46 6.31
CA VAL A 77 -7.82 14.01 6.28
C VAL A 77 -9.10 13.22 6.56
N ALA A 78 -9.87 13.61 7.57
CA ALA A 78 -11.13 12.95 7.93
C ALA A 78 -12.16 12.99 6.79
N ARG A 79 -12.29 14.11 6.08
CA ARG A 79 -13.20 14.25 4.92
C ARG A 79 -12.78 13.33 3.76
N CYS A 80 -11.49 13.29 3.44
CA CYS A 80 -10.97 12.38 2.41
C CYS A 80 -11.23 10.91 2.80
N GLN A 81 -10.92 10.54 4.02
CA GLN A 81 -11.17 9.19 4.53
C GLN A 81 -12.66 8.82 4.50
N HIS A 82 -13.54 9.74 4.87
CA HIS A 82 -14.99 9.50 4.83
C HIS A 82 -15.46 9.16 3.41
N LEU A 83 -15.01 9.91 2.41
CA LEU A 83 -15.33 9.63 1.01
C LEU A 83 -14.77 8.28 0.56
N LEU A 84 -13.48 8.04 0.80
CA LEU A 84 -12.81 6.82 0.37
C LEU A 84 -13.32 5.55 1.07
N GLN A 85 -13.76 5.65 2.32
CA GLN A 85 -14.32 4.51 3.06
C GLN A 85 -15.76 4.20 2.66
N ASN A 86 -16.48 5.16 2.08
CA ASN A 86 -17.86 4.99 1.62
C ASN A 86 -17.98 4.87 0.08
N SER A 87 -16.86 4.74 -0.62
CA SER A 87 -16.80 4.48 -2.05
C SER A 87 -16.24 3.10 -2.36
N GLN A 88 -16.39 2.67 -3.60
CA GLN A 88 -15.77 1.46 -4.13
C GLN A 88 -14.70 1.85 -5.14
N PRO A 89 -13.56 1.14 -5.22
CA PRO A 89 -12.59 1.35 -6.28
C PRO A 89 -13.22 0.97 -7.63
N ASP A 90 -12.88 1.73 -8.68
CA ASP A 90 -13.30 1.48 -10.05
C ASP A 90 -12.12 1.02 -10.93
N ASN A 91 -11.22 0.26 -10.32
CA ASN A 91 -10.08 -0.33 -11.02
C ASN A 91 -10.56 -1.48 -11.92
N GLU A 92 -10.06 -1.51 -13.16
CA GLU A 92 -10.45 -2.55 -14.12
C GLU A 92 -9.49 -3.74 -14.16
N VAL A 93 -8.30 -3.60 -13.57
CA VAL A 93 -7.19 -4.53 -13.70
C VAL A 93 -6.82 -5.16 -12.36
N LEU A 94 -6.70 -6.48 -12.35
CA LEU A 94 -5.99 -7.21 -11.31
C LEU A 94 -4.56 -7.52 -11.77
N LEU A 95 -3.59 -7.34 -10.91
CA LEU A 95 -2.20 -7.74 -11.14
C LEU A 95 -1.85 -8.89 -10.19
N TYR A 96 -1.61 -10.07 -10.78
CA TYR A 96 -1.25 -11.25 -9.99
C TYR A 96 0.11 -11.08 -9.33
N MET A 97 0.18 -11.38 -8.04
CA MET A 97 1.39 -11.27 -7.23
C MET A 97 2.08 -12.64 -7.12
N PRO A 98 3.23 -12.86 -7.79
CA PRO A 98 3.89 -14.16 -7.86
C PRO A 98 4.70 -14.44 -6.57
N MET A 99 4.00 -14.65 -5.45
CA MET A 99 4.61 -14.80 -4.13
C MET A 99 5.60 -15.97 -4.07
N HIS A 100 5.35 -17.04 -4.80
CA HIS A 100 6.24 -18.22 -4.82
C HIS A 100 7.59 -17.95 -5.48
N ASP A 101 7.64 -17.08 -6.49
CA ASP A 101 8.90 -16.62 -7.05
C ASP A 101 9.60 -15.64 -6.09
N LEU A 102 8.85 -14.70 -5.52
CA LEU A 102 9.38 -13.74 -4.54
C LEU A 102 10.02 -14.46 -3.33
N TRP A 103 9.38 -15.49 -2.80
CA TRP A 103 9.92 -16.26 -1.66
C TRP A 103 11.17 -17.07 -2.01
N THR A 104 11.27 -17.59 -3.23
CA THR A 104 12.41 -18.39 -3.66
C THR A 104 13.59 -17.56 -4.15
N GLU A 105 13.39 -16.34 -4.57
CA GLU A 105 14.44 -15.45 -5.05
C GLU A 105 14.89 -14.45 -3.96
N CYS A 106 14.40 -14.63 -2.74
CA CYS A 106 14.65 -13.73 -1.62
C CYS A 106 15.97 -14.01 -0.85
N ASP A 107 16.78 -14.96 -1.28
CA ASP A 107 18.05 -15.25 -0.62
C ASP A 107 19.14 -14.36 -1.20
N ASP A 108 19.85 -13.64 -0.32
CA ASP A 108 21.12 -13.04 -0.64
C ASP A 108 22.23 -14.11 -0.61
N GLU A 109 23.45 -13.74 -1.01
CA GLU A 109 24.60 -14.62 -1.01
C GLU A 109 24.92 -15.22 0.37
N ASP A 110 24.40 -14.62 1.44
CA ASP A 110 24.55 -15.06 2.84
C ASP A 110 23.38 -15.93 3.31
N GLY A 111 22.43 -16.31 2.45
CA GLY A 111 21.25 -17.13 2.78
C GLY A 111 20.23 -16.42 3.68
N ARG A 112 20.26 -15.10 3.74
CA ARG A 112 19.29 -14.30 4.49
C ARG A 112 18.13 -13.92 3.60
N SER A 113 16.93 -14.21 4.07
CA SER A 113 15.70 -13.82 3.35
C SER A 113 15.64 -12.31 3.17
N LYS A 114 15.55 -11.85 1.93
CA LYS A 114 15.34 -10.44 1.58
C LYS A 114 14.00 -9.87 2.09
N LEU A 115 13.11 -10.73 2.56
CA LEU A 115 11.86 -10.39 3.24
C LEU A 115 12.05 -10.05 4.73
N MET A 116 13.28 -9.89 5.22
CA MET A 116 13.51 -9.42 6.57
C MET A 116 13.11 -7.95 6.75
N MET A 117 12.76 -7.58 7.97
CA MET A 117 12.25 -6.24 8.35
C MET A 117 13.06 -5.05 7.81
N PHE A 118 14.34 -5.25 7.51
CA PHE A 118 15.21 -4.19 6.95
C PHE A 118 14.86 -3.81 5.52
N THR A 119 14.22 -4.70 4.76
CA THR A 119 13.85 -4.50 3.37
C THR A 119 12.39 -4.08 3.18
N ILE A 120 11.58 -4.15 4.23
CA ILE A 120 10.18 -3.70 4.22
C ILE A 120 10.08 -2.20 3.89
N HIS A 121 11.05 -1.41 4.34
CA HIS A 121 11.11 0.04 4.06
C HIS A 121 11.74 0.37 2.69
N ASN A 122 12.18 -0.62 1.93
CA ASN A 122 12.76 -0.44 0.62
C ASN A 122 12.23 -1.50 -0.37
N PRO A 123 10.97 -1.36 -0.81
CA PRO A 123 10.34 -2.28 -1.76
C PRO A 123 11.07 -2.36 -3.10
N ASP A 124 11.88 -1.35 -3.45
CA ASP A 124 12.69 -1.35 -4.66
C ASP A 124 13.64 -2.55 -4.75
N ASN A 125 14.10 -3.05 -3.60
CA ASN A 125 15.06 -4.14 -3.58
C ASN A 125 14.47 -5.50 -3.94
N TRP A 126 13.18 -5.71 -3.71
CA TRP A 126 12.54 -7.01 -3.95
C TRP A 126 11.41 -6.97 -4.96
N PHE A 127 10.79 -5.81 -5.18
CA PHE A 127 9.64 -5.63 -6.05
C PHE A 127 10.03 -5.10 -7.44
N TYR A 128 10.88 -4.06 -7.49
CA TYR A 128 11.23 -3.38 -8.73
C TYR A 128 12.26 -4.12 -9.61
N ARG A 129 12.90 -5.17 -9.09
CA ARG A 129 13.80 -6.02 -9.88
C ARG A 129 13.08 -7.20 -10.53
N GLN A 130 11.79 -7.32 -10.33
CA GLN A 130 10.94 -8.40 -10.82
C GLN A 130 10.02 -7.87 -11.92
N ASP A 131 9.59 -8.75 -12.83
CA ASP A 131 8.66 -8.39 -13.91
C ASP A 131 7.38 -7.72 -13.39
N ILE A 132 6.90 -8.11 -12.22
CA ILE A 132 5.72 -7.48 -11.60
C ILE A 132 5.93 -5.99 -11.33
N GLY A 133 7.13 -5.58 -10.92
CA GLY A 133 7.45 -4.16 -10.69
C GLY A 133 7.46 -3.37 -11.99
N ASP A 134 8.02 -3.94 -13.06
CA ASP A 134 8.03 -3.32 -14.40
C ASP A 134 6.61 -3.18 -14.95
N ILE A 135 5.79 -4.20 -14.79
CA ILE A 135 4.37 -4.20 -15.20
C ILE A 135 3.61 -3.15 -14.39
N ALA A 136 3.78 -3.11 -13.07
CA ALA A 136 3.11 -2.14 -12.20
C ALA A 136 3.44 -0.70 -12.60
N ARG A 137 4.74 -0.40 -12.84
CA ARG A 137 5.16 0.92 -13.33
C ARG A 137 4.59 1.24 -14.71
N THR A 138 4.53 0.25 -15.59
CA THR A 138 3.98 0.43 -16.94
C THR A 138 2.48 0.73 -16.87
N LEU A 139 1.71 -0.03 -16.13
CA LEU A 139 0.28 0.22 -15.93
C LEU A 139 0.04 1.64 -15.42
N LYS A 140 0.73 2.05 -14.35
CA LYS A 140 0.62 3.42 -13.81
C LYS A 140 0.99 4.50 -14.82
N ARG A 141 2.07 4.32 -15.57
CA ARG A 141 2.50 5.30 -16.59
C ARG A 141 1.50 5.44 -17.73
N GLU A 142 0.87 4.35 -18.12
CA GLU A 142 -0.16 4.31 -19.18
C GLU A 142 -1.56 4.73 -18.66
N GLY A 143 -1.68 5.07 -17.37
CA GLY A 143 -2.93 5.58 -16.77
C GLY A 143 -3.89 4.51 -16.31
N PHE A 144 -3.44 3.27 -16.14
CA PHE A 144 -4.26 2.18 -15.59
C PHE A 144 -4.05 2.06 -14.08
N ASP A 145 -5.13 2.16 -13.33
CA ASP A 145 -5.15 1.73 -11.94
C ASP A 145 -5.40 0.22 -11.86
N PHE A 146 -4.81 -0.40 -10.84
CA PHE A 146 -4.92 -1.84 -10.63
C PHE A 146 -4.84 -2.18 -9.15
N ASP A 147 -5.35 -3.36 -8.80
CA ASP A 147 -5.17 -3.96 -7.49
C ASP A 147 -4.34 -5.24 -7.60
N TYR A 148 -3.53 -5.53 -6.58
CA TYR A 148 -2.83 -6.80 -6.48
C TYR A 148 -3.74 -7.92 -6.03
N ILE A 149 -3.51 -9.13 -6.55
CA ILE A 149 -4.24 -10.31 -6.14
C ILE A 149 -3.28 -11.47 -5.84
N SER A 150 -3.45 -12.11 -4.70
CA SER A 150 -2.72 -13.31 -4.28
C SER A 150 -3.43 -14.58 -4.73
N ASP A 151 -2.72 -15.73 -4.70
CA ASP A 151 -3.28 -17.06 -4.96
C ASP A 151 -4.56 -17.32 -4.16
N ARG A 152 -4.50 -17.01 -2.87
CA ARG A 152 -5.63 -17.25 -1.95
C ARG A 152 -6.85 -16.39 -2.31
N GLN A 153 -6.64 -15.15 -2.67
CA GLN A 153 -7.73 -14.26 -3.10
C GLN A 153 -8.29 -14.69 -4.44
N LEU A 154 -7.43 -15.04 -5.39
CA LEU A 154 -7.83 -15.50 -6.71
C LEU A 154 -8.68 -16.78 -6.66
N ALA A 155 -8.35 -17.70 -5.75
CA ALA A 155 -9.14 -18.92 -5.54
C ALA A 155 -10.59 -18.63 -5.10
N LEU A 156 -10.85 -17.47 -4.49
CA LEU A 156 -12.18 -17.06 -4.05
C LEU A 156 -12.94 -16.24 -5.10
N CYS A 157 -12.30 -15.87 -6.20
CA CYS A 157 -12.92 -15.09 -7.26
C CYS A 157 -13.87 -15.94 -8.12
N LYS A 158 -14.86 -15.26 -8.69
CA LYS A 158 -15.84 -15.85 -9.62
C LYS A 158 -15.81 -15.10 -10.95
N SER A 159 -16.05 -15.81 -12.04
CA SER A 159 -16.29 -15.19 -13.34
C SER A 159 -17.79 -15.01 -13.55
N VAL A 160 -18.25 -13.79 -13.76
CA VAL A 160 -19.66 -13.45 -13.98
C VAL A 160 -19.74 -12.40 -15.08
N ASP A 161 -20.47 -12.69 -16.14
CA ASP A 161 -20.71 -11.76 -17.26
C ASP A 161 -19.43 -11.11 -17.81
N GLY A 162 -18.38 -11.93 -18.04
CA GLY A 162 -17.10 -11.46 -18.54
C GLY A 162 -16.27 -10.62 -17.57
N HIS A 163 -16.58 -10.69 -16.25
CA HIS A 163 -15.85 -9.97 -15.21
C HIS A 163 -15.40 -10.90 -14.10
N ILE A 164 -14.31 -10.51 -13.45
CA ILE A 164 -13.81 -11.15 -12.23
C ILE A 164 -14.48 -10.47 -11.05
N ILE A 165 -15.18 -11.23 -10.23
CA ILE A 165 -15.79 -10.75 -8.98
C ILE A 165 -15.02 -11.33 -7.81
N THR A 166 -14.45 -10.44 -6.98
CA THR A 166 -13.73 -10.83 -5.77
C THR A 166 -14.67 -11.16 -4.62
N SER A 167 -14.16 -11.78 -3.56
CA SER A 167 -14.93 -12.02 -2.33
C SER A 167 -15.41 -10.72 -1.66
N GLY A 168 -14.75 -9.58 -1.92
CA GLY A 168 -15.17 -8.25 -1.47
C GLY A 168 -16.18 -7.57 -2.40
N HIS A 169 -16.72 -8.28 -3.38
CA HIS A 169 -17.68 -7.80 -4.38
C HIS A 169 -17.14 -6.71 -5.32
N THR A 170 -15.82 -6.49 -5.36
CA THR A 170 -15.20 -5.62 -6.36
C THR A 170 -15.13 -6.34 -7.70
N ARG A 171 -15.30 -5.58 -8.78
CA ARG A 171 -15.45 -6.08 -10.14
C ARG A 171 -14.28 -5.64 -11.00
N TYR A 172 -13.66 -6.59 -11.73
CA TYR A 172 -12.53 -6.32 -12.61
C TYR A 172 -12.79 -6.93 -14.02
N LYS A 173 -12.20 -6.32 -15.03
CA LYS A 173 -12.35 -6.75 -16.43
C LYS A 173 -11.25 -7.72 -16.87
N THR A 174 -10.06 -7.57 -16.30
CA THR A 174 -8.88 -8.34 -16.74
C THR A 174 -7.96 -8.68 -15.57
N ILE A 175 -7.16 -9.72 -15.77
CA ILE A 175 -6.06 -10.05 -14.90
C ILE A 175 -4.76 -10.09 -15.68
N VAL A 176 -3.74 -9.36 -15.19
CA VAL A 176 -2.39 -9.40 -15.74
C VAL A 176 -1.55 -10.34 -14.88
N VAL A 177 -0.99 -11.35 -15.53
CA VAL A 177 -0.11 -12.33 -14.90
C VAL A 177 1.32 -12.03 -15.34
N PRO A 178 2.23 -11.62 -14.43
CA PRO A 178 3.64 -11.45 -14.75
C PRO A 178 4.27 -12.76 -15.22
N CYS A 179 5.41 -12.68 -15.88
CA CYS A 179 6.22 -13.85 -16.13
C CYS A 179 6.68 -14.45 -14.80
N CYS A 180 6.15 -15.61 -14.43
CA CYS A 180 6.49 -16.31 -13.20
C CYS A 180 6.98 -17.72 -13.48
N LYS A 181 7.97 -18.15 -12.68
CA LYS A 181 8.59 -19.47 -12.78
C LYS A 181 7.86 -20.51 -11.94
N ARG A 182 7.16 -20.06 -10.91
CA ARG A 182 6.47 -20.90 -9.92
C ARG A 182 5.10 -20.35 -9.61
N MET A 183 4.12 -21.22 -9.76
CA MET A 183 2.72 -20.92 -9.46
C MET A 183 2.06 -22.18 -8.89
N PRO A 184 1.21 -22.10 -7.87
CA PRO A 184 0.40 -23.23 -7.42
C PRO A 184 -0.47 -23.78 -8.57
N LEU A 185 -0.61 -25.10 -8.63
CA LEU A 185 -1.43 -25.75 -9.66
C LEU A 185 -2.88 -25.26 -9.64
N GLU A 186 -3.43 -25.08 -8.45
CA GLU A 186 -4.79 -24.58 -8.26
C GLU A 186 -4.98 -23.18 -8.82
N THR A 187 -3.96 -22.33 -8.68
CA THR A 187 -3.95 -20.96 -9.24
C THR A 187 -3.97 -21.00 -10.76
N LEU A 188 -3.11 -21.82 -11.36
CA LEU A 188 -3.08 -22.01 -12.82
C LEU A 188 -4.42 -22.51 -13.34
N GLN A 189 -4.99 -23.52 -12.71
CA GLN A 189 -6.30 -24.06 -13.08
C GLN A 189 -7.43 -23.02 -12.92
N GLN A 190 -7.33 -22.13 -11.94
CA GLN A 190 -8.30 -21.05 -11.80
C GLN A 190 -8.17 -20.01 -12.91
N LEU A 191 -6.95 -19.64 -13.29
CA LEU A 191 -6.69 -18.74 -14.41
C LEU A 191 -7.20 -19.35 -15.73
N GLU A 192 -6.97 -20.65 -15.98
CA GLU A 192 -7.49 -21.36 -17.15
C GLU A 192 -9.03 -21.34 -17.19
N ARG A 193 -9.70 -21.60 -16.06
CA ARG A 193 -11.17 -21.50 -15.97
C ARG A 193 -11.67 -20.08 -16.25
N MET A 194 -10.98 -19.07 -15.76
CA MET A 194 -11.33 -17.67 -16.01
C MET A 194 -11.17 -17.32 -17.49
N ALA A 195 -10.05 -17.69 -18.11
CA ALA A 195 -9.82 -17.48 -19.53
C ALA A 195 -10.88 -18.21 -20.39
N ALA A 196 -11.22 -19.45 -20.06
CA ALA A 196 -12.27 -20.22 -20.74
C ALA A 196 -13.67 -19.57 -20.59
N SER A 197 -13.91 -18.78 -19.56
CA SER A 197 -15.14 -18.01 -19.35
C SER A 197 -15.15 -16.62 -20.01
N GLY A 198 -14.12 -16.29 -20.79
CA GLY A 198 -14.02 -15.02 -21.51
C GLY A 198 -13.40 -13.88 -20.73
N ILE A 199 -12.71 -14.15 -19.65
CA ILE A 199 -11.86 -13.17 -18.95
C ILE A 199 -10.54 -13.00 -19.72
N ASN A 200 -10.13 -11.75 -19.92
CA ASN A 200 -8.87 -11.41 -20.56
C ASN A 200 -7.73 -11.29 -19.52
#